data_289c16765c5f35f362fa26f755b5a189
#
_entry.id   289c16765c5f35f362fa26f755b5a189
#
_cell.length_a   1.000
_cell.length_b   1.000
_cell.length_c   1.000
_cell.angle_alpha   90.00
_cell.angle_beta   90.00
_cell.angle_gamma   90.00
#
_symmetry.space_group_name_H-M   'P 1'
#
loop_
_entity.id
_entity.type
_entity.pdbx_description
1 polymer ?
#
loop_
_entity_poly.entity_id
_entity_poly.type
_entity_poly.pdbx_seq_one_letter_code
_entity_poly.pdbx_strand_id
1 'polypeptide(L)'
;MNVLKTEFDFTLPRGYVDSDGNLHKTGTMRLATALDEIAPLRDPRVKSNQAYLVIILLSRVITRLGQISEVTPKTVEGLFSSDLAYLQRFYRQINETGDSHVPVQCPQCNNQFEVDFSDLGGLRATP
;
A
#
# COMPACT_ATOMS: atom_id res chain seq x y z
N MET A 1 12.73 8.77 24.28
CA MET A 1 13.25 7.72 23.42
C MET A 1 12.44 7.66 22.12
N ASN A 2 13.12 7.69 21.01
CA ASN A 2 12.45 7.63 19.73
C ASN A 2 12.19 6.19 19.35
N VAL A 3 10.92 5.90 19.05
CA VAL A 3 10.53 4.59 18.56
C VAL A 3 10.36 4.69 17.05
N LEU A 4 11.11 3.87 16.32
CA LEU A 4 10.99 3.85 14.88
C LEU A 4 9.65 3.23 14.49
N LYS A 5 8.85 3.98 13.75
CA LYS A 5 7.59 3.47 13.24
C LYS A 5 7.86 2.63 11.99
N THR A 6 7.51 1.37 12.04
CA THR A 6 7.76 0.45 10.93
C THR A 6 6.48 -0.10 10.30
N GLU A 7 5.32 0.18 10.87
CA GLU A 7 4.05 -0.27 10.34
C GLU A 7 3.11 0.91 10.20
N PHE A 8 2.36 0.92 9.10
CA PHE A 8 1.45 2.01 8.78
C PHE A 8 0.12 1.45 8.33
N ASP A 9 -0.96 1.99 8.85
CA ASP A 9 -2.31 1.58 8.44
C ASP A 9 -2.71 2.27 7.15
N PHE A 10 -3.50 1.57 6.35
CA PHE A 10 -4.02 2.13 5.11
C PHE A 10 -5.50 1.80 4.96
N THR A 11 -6.18 2.57 4.11
CA THR A 11 -7.57 2.34 3.77
C THR A 11 -7.69 2.28 2.24
N LEU A 12 -8.16 1.14 1.74
CA LEU A 12 -8.31 0.95 0.30
C LEU A 12 -9.47 1.79 -0.22
N PRO A 13 -9.33 2.39 -1.42
CA PRO A 13 -10.43 3.17 -1.99
C PRO A 13 -11.67 2.33 -2.27
N ARG A 14 -11.52 1.08 -2.73
CA ARG A 14 -12.67 0.22 -3.02
C ARG A 14 -12.78 -0.92 -2.02
N GLY A 15 -11.67 -1.56 -1.70
CA GLY A 15 -11.66 -2.69 -0.79
C GLY A 15 -11.52 -4.01 -1.51
N TYR A 16 -11.02 -5.00 -0.77
CA TYR A 16 -10.83 -6.35 -1.27
C TYR A 16 -12.03 -7.21 -0.88
N VAL A 17 -12.59 -7.91 -1.86
CA VAL A 17 -13.69 -8.83 -1.62
C VAL A 17 -13.13 -10.24 -1.67
N ASP A 18 -13.25 -10.98 -0.55
CA ASP A 18 -12.73 -12.34 -0.48
C ASP A 18 -13.72 -13.33 -1.11
N SER A 19 -13.34 -14.63 -1.09
CA SER A 19 -14.14 -15.65 -1.73
C SER A 19 -15.50 -15.85 -1.05
N ASP A 20 -15.63 -15.40 0.20
CA ASP A 20 -16.89 -15.51 0.94
C ASP A 20 -17.76 -14.26 0.78
N GLY A 21 -17.29 -13.29 0.01
CA GLY A 21 -18.05 -12.06 -0.21
C GLY A 21 -17.83 -10.99 0.83
N ASN A 22 -16.87 -11.17 1.73
CA ASN A 22 -16.58 -10.18 2.77
C ASN A 22 -15.68 -9.09 2.23
N LEU A 23 -16.00 -7.84 2.59
CA LEU A 23 -15.24 -6.69 2.14
C LEU A 23 -14.20 -6.31 3.18
N HIS A 24 -12.96 -6.13 2.73
CA HIS A 24 -11.84 -5.72 3.58
C HIS A 24 -11.25 -4.43 3.04
N LYS A 25 -11.35 -3.35 3.79
CA LYS A 25 -10.89 -2.04 3.33
C LYS A 25 -9.65 -1.55 4.05
N THR A 26 -9.51 -1.88 5.32
CA THR A 26 -8.35 -1.41 6.11
C THR A 26 -7.31 -2.48 6.20
N GLY A 27 -6.06 -2.05 6.29
CA GLY A 27 -4.95 -2.98 6.43
C GLY A 27 -3.73 -2.30 7.00
N THR A 28 -2.64 -3.06 7.08
CA THR A 28 -1.38 -2.58 7.64
C THR A 28 -0.25 -2.99 6.72
N MET A 29 0.64 -2.05 6.43
CA MET A 29 1.83 -2.29 5.62
C MET A 29 3.05 -1.94 6.46
N ARG A 30 4.05 -2.83 6.44
CA ARG A 30 5.31 -2.57 7.13
C ARG A 30 6.32 -1.99 6.16
N LEU A 31 7.33 -1.34 6.71
CA LEU A 31 8.44 -0.88 5.89
C LEU A 31 9.13 -2.08 5.24
N ALA A 32 9.58 -1.90 4.02
CA ALA A 32 10.30 -2.93 3.30
C ALA A 32 11.76 -2.96 3.73
N THR A 33 12.33 -4.16 3.74
CA THR A 33 13.77 -4.31 3.90
C THR A 33 14.39 -4.51 2.51
N ALA A 34 15.73 -4.45 2.45
CA ALA A 34 16.42 -4.72 1.19
C ALA A 34 16.05 -6.10 0.65
N LEU A 35 15.91 -7.09 1.54
CA LEU A 35 15.54 -8.43 1.11
C LEU A 35 14.16 -8.47 0.47
N ASP A 36 13.23 -7.68 0.97
CA ASP A 36 11.89 -7.63 0.38
C ASP A 36 11.92 -7.18 -1.07
N GLU A 37 12.90 -6.36 -1.45
CA GLU A 37 13.01 -5.88 -2.81
C GLU A 37 13.84 -6.80 -3.68
N ILE A 38 14.76 -7.56 -3.09
CA ILE A 38 15.65 -8.44 -3.84
C ILE A 38 15.02 -9.82 -4.05
N ALA A 39 14.43 -10.39 -3.00
CA ALA A 39 13.92 -11.76 -3.07
C ALA A 39 12.91 -11.97 -4.20
N PRO A 40 11.98 -11.04 -4.47
CA PRO A 40 11.03 -11.25 -5.56
C PRO A 40 11.69 -11.40 -6.93
N LEU A 41 12.87 -10.82 -7.13
CA LEU A 41 13.57 -10.93 -8.41
C LEU A 41 13.99 -12.35 -8.74
N ARG A 42 14.06 -13.22 -7.72
CA ARG A 42 14.39 -14.64 -7.91
C ARG A 42 13.15 -15.48 -8.21
N ASP A 43 11.97 -14.92 -8.06
CA ASP A 43 10.74 -15.67 -8.26
C ASP A 43 10.54 -15.96 -9.75
N PRO A 44 10.27 -17.22 -10.13
CA PRO A 44 10.06 -17.55 -11.54
C PRO A 44 8.94 -16.74 -12.18
N ARG A 45 7.91 -16.37 -11.42
CA ARG A 45 6.81 -15.59 -11.96
C ARG A 45 7.27 -14.19 -12.35
N VAL A 46 8.19 -13.61 -11.57
CA VAL A 46 8.77 -12.30 -11.88
C VAL A 46 9.71 -12.40 -13.07
N LYS A 47 10.49 -13.48 -13.15
CA LYS A 47 11.40 -13.69 -14.27
C LYS A 47 10.65 -13.82 -15.58
N SER A 48 9.48 -14.44 -15.56
CA SER A 48 8.64 -14.58 -16.74
C SER A 48 7.89 -13.30 -17.08
N ASN A 49 7.56 -12.49 -16.08
CA ASN A 49 6.78 -11.27 -16.26
C ASN A 49 7.12 -10.30 -15.16
N GLN A 50 7.93 -9.29 -15.49
CA GLN A 50 8.40 -8.33 -14.51
C GLN A 50 7.28 -7.52 -13.88
N ALA A 51 6.14 -7.42 -14.54
CA ALA A 51 5.00 -6.74 -13.94
C ALA A 51 4.50 -7.44 -12.67
N TYR A 52 4.86 -8.72 -12.52
CA TYR A 52 4.46 -9.49 -11.34
C TYR A 52 5.26 -9.11 -10.10
N LEU A 53 6.34 -8.35 -10.27
CA LEU A 53 7.19 -7.93 -9.14
C LEU A 53 6.37 -7.21 -8.06
N VAL A 54 5.50 -6.33 -8.47
CA VAL A 54 4.68 -5.55 -7.53
C VAL A 54 3.76 -6.48 -6.72
N ILE A 55 3.24 -7.52 -7.36
CA ILE A 55 2.35 -8.48 -6.68
C ILE A 55 3.11 -9.18 -5.54
N ILE A 56 4.30 -9.69 -5.86
CA ILE A 56 5.10 -10.39 -4.86
C ILE A 56 5.55 -9.44 -3.76
N LEU A 57 6.01 -8.25 -4.13
CA LEU A 57 6.50 -7.28 -3.17
C LEU A 57 5.41 -6.89 -2.17
N LEU A 58 4.23 -6.55 -2.66
CA LEU A 58 3.14 -6.13 -1.78
C LEU A 58 2.69 -7.27 -0.87
N SER A 59 2.69 -8.52 -1.38
CA SER A 59 2.31 -9.65 -0.53
C SER A 59 3.29 -9.86 0.63
N ARG A 60 4.54 -9.39 0.48
CA ARG A 60 5.53 -9.52 1.54
C ARG A 60 5.38 -8.45 2.61
N VAL A 61 4.97 -7.24 2.23
CA VAL A 61 4.97 -6.10 3.15
C VAL A 61 3.60 -5.79 3.75
N ILE A 62 2.52 -6.29 3.15
CA ILE A 62 1.19 -6.12 3.75
C ILE A 62 1.03 -7.20 4.82
N THR A 63 0.98 -6.77 6.07
CA THR A 63 0.93 -7.71 7.19
C THR A 63 -0.50 -8.09 7.57
N ARG A 64 -1.47 -7.28 7.17
CA ARG A 64 -2.88 -7.53 7.45
C ARG A 64 -3.73 -6.84 6.41
N LEU A 65 -4.80 -7.48 6.00
CA LEU A 65 -5.81 -6.87 5.14
C LEU A 65 -7.18 -7.24 5.69
N GLY A 66 -7.83 -6.27 6.37
CA GLY A 66 -9.07 -6.55 7.06
C GLY A 66 -8.86 -7.61 8.13
N GLN A 67 -9.57 -8.72 8.01
CA GLN A 67 -9.41 -9.85 8.92
C GLN A 67 -8.48 -10.92 8.37
N ILE A 68 -7.92 -10.70 7.18
CA ILE A 68 -6.98 -11.62 6.58
C ILE A 68 -5.60 -11.37 7.17
N SER A 69 -5.06 -12.36 7.89
CA SER A 69 -3.76 -12.22 8.55
C SER A 69 -2.60 -12.68 7.68
N GLU A 70 -2.89 -13.41 6.61
CA GLU A 70 -1.86 -13.91 5.71
C GLU A 70 -2.19 -13.46 4.29
N VAL A 71 -1.49 -12.43 3.83
CA VAL A 71 -1.70 -11.87 2.50
C VAL A 71 -0.72 -12.56 1.55
N THR A 72 -1.28 -13.29 0.59
CA THR A 72 -0.50 -14.04 -0.39
C THR A 72 -0.50 -13.30 -1.72
N PRO A 73 0.37 -13.70 -2.67
CA PRO A 73 0.31 -13.11 -4.01
C PRO A 73 -1.07 -13.24 -4.65
N LYS A 74 -1.77 -14.34 -4.37
CA LYS A 74 -3.11 -14.52 -4.92
C LYS A 74 -4.08 -13.50 -4.36
N THR A 75 -3.94 -13.14 -3.07
CA THR A 75 -4.75 -12.08 -2.47
C THR A 75 -4.53 -10.77 -3.20
N VAL A 76 -3.28 -10.43 -3.47
CA VAL A 76 -2.95 -9.17 -4.14
C VAL A 76 -3.46 -9.18 -5.58
N GLU A 77 -3.43 -10.33 -6.26
CA GLU A 77 -3.97 -10.44 -7.61
C GLU A 77 -5.46 -10.14 -7.67
N GLY A 78 -6.17 -10.39 -6.57
CA GLY A 78 -7.60 -10.16 -6.51
C GLY A 78 -8.01 -8.73 -6.19
N LEU A 79 -7.06 -7.85 -5.95
CA LEU A 79 -7.36 -6.44 -5.69
C LEU A 79 -7.85 -5.75 -6.96
N PHE A 80 -8.74 -4.78 -6.78
CA PHE A 80 -9.11 -3.92 -7.90
C PHE A 80 -7.92 -3.06 -8.31
N SER A 81 -7.87 -2.68 -9.58
CA SER A 81 -6.73 -1.94 -10.11
C SER A 81 -6.48 -0.64 -9.36
N SER A 82 -7.54 0.06 -8.98
CA SER A 82 -7.39 1.32 -8.25
C SER A 82 -6.78 1.10 -6.87
N ASP A 83 -7.12 -0.01 -6.23
CA ASP A 83 -6.55 -0.34 -4.93
C ASP A 83 -5.07 -0.70 -5.06
N LEU A 84 -4.73 -1.45 -6.11
CA LEU A 84 -3.33 -1.78 -6.37
C LEU A 84 -2.50 -0.53 -6.61
N ALA A 85 -3.02 0.39 -7.41
CA ALA A 85 -2.33 1.65 -7.69
C ALA A 85 -2.15 2.48 -6.41
N TYR A 86 -3.17 2.50 -5.57
CA TYR A 86 -3.08 3.19 -4.28
C TYR A 86 -1.99 2.57 -3.41
N LEU A 87 -1.95 1.24 -3.33
CA LEU A 87 -0.96 0.57 -2.48
C LEU A 87 0.46 0.79 -2.99
N GLN A 88 0.65 0.89 -4.30
CA GLN A 88 1.97 1.19 -4.83
C GLN A 88 2.42 2.59 -4.43
N ARG A 89 1.53 3.56 -4.47
CA ARG A 89 1.86 4.92 -4.03
C ARG A 89 2.10 4.96 -2.52
N PHE A 90 1.28 4.24 -1.77
CA PHE A 90 1.44 4.15 -0.31
C PHE A 90 2.79 3.54 0.04
N TYR A 91 3.15 2.47 -0.65
CA TYR A 91 4.45 1.80 -0.45
C TYR A 91 5.60 2.78 -0.66
N ARG A 92 5.57 3.51 -1.77
CA ARG A 92 6.64 4.46 -2.05
C ARG A 92 6.69 5.54 -0.99
N GLN A 93 5.53 6.02 -0.57
CA GLN A 93 5.48 7.13 0.39
C GLN A 93 6.09 6.73 1.73
N ILE A 94 5.68 5.60 2.29
CA ILE A 94 6.18 5.22 3.61
C ILE A 94 7.65 4.81 3.57
N ASN A 95 8.11 4.24 2.47
CA ASN A 95 9.50 3.78 2.38
C ASN A 95 10.47 4.91 2.03
N GLU A 96 10.00 5.94 1.35
CA GLU A 96 10.86 7.07 1.00
C GLU A 96 10.94 8.10 2.11
N THR A 97 9.82 8.38 2.77
CA THR A 97 9.78 9.41 3.80
C THR A 97 9.61 8.87 5.21
N GLY A 98 9.23 7.60 5.34
CA GLY A 98 8.92 7.02 6.64
C GLY A 98 7.62 7.52 7.24
N ASP A 99 6.76 8.07 6.41
CA ASP A 99 5.52 8.69 6.86
C ASP A 99 4.49 8.57 5.74
N SER A 100 3.22 8.48 6.11
CA SER A 100 2.13 8.45 5.14
C SER A 100 1.65 9.84 4.74
N HIS A 101 2.20 10.88 5.32
CA HIS A 101 1.80 12.25 5.04
C HIS A 101 2.55 12.81 3.83
N VAL A 102 1.83 13.45 2.93
CA VAL A 102 2.38 14.06 1.73
C VAL A 102 2.14 15.55 1.76
N PRO A 103 3.19 16.37 1.64
CA PRO A 103 2.98 17.82 1.53
C PRO A 103 2.37 18.16 0.18
N VAL A 104 1.35 19.01 0.19
CA VAL A 104 0.63 19.41 -1.01
C VAL A 104 0.47 20.93 -1.00
N GLN A 105 0.62 21.54 -2.17
CA GLN A 105 0.40 22.97 -2.31
C GLN A 105 -0.83 23.21 -3.16
N CYS A 106 -1.73 24.04 -2.64
CA CYS A 106 -2.93 24.37 -3.39
C CYS A 106 -2.58 25.25 -4.59
N PRO A 107 -2.96 24.87 -5.82
CA PRO A 107 -2.60 25.65 -7.01
C PRO A 107 -3.29 27.00 -7.10
N GLN A 108 -4.36 27.23 -6.33
CA GLN A 108 -5.09 28.49 -6.42
C GLN A 108 -4.66 29.49 -5.36
N CYS A 109 -4.41 29.04 -4.14
CA CYS A 109 -4.09 29.95 -3.05
C CYS A 109 -2.68 29.77 -2.51
N ASN A 110 -1.94 28.80 -3.03
CA ASN A 110 -0.57 28.49 -2.62
C ASN A 110 -0.45 28.07 -1.17
N ASN A 111 -1.54 27.75 -0.51
CA ASN A 111 -1.51 27.18 0.83
C ASN A 111 -0.84 25.82 0.79
N GLN A 112 0.00 25.57 1.79
CA GLN A 112 0.63 24.27 1.94
C GLN A 112 -0.08 23.49 3.03
N PHE A 113 -0.33 22.23 2.77
CA PHE A 113 -0.96 21.35 3.74
C PHE A 113 -0.48 19.93 3.51
N GLU A 114 -0.74 19.05 4.47
CA GLU A 114 -0.36 17.66 4.36
C GLU A 114 -1.58 16.79 4.15
N VAL A 115 -1.42 15.78 3.30
CA VAL A 115 -2.44 14.78 3.04
C VAL A 115 -1.95 13.45 3.60
N ASP A 116 -2.81 12.77 4.34
CA ASP A 116 -2.48 11.48 4.92
C ASP A 116 -2.95 10.38 3.97
N PHE A 117 -2.00 9.68 3.35
CA PHE A 117 -2.31 8.60 2.41
C PHE A 117 -2.91 7.38 3.09
N SER A 118 -2.80 7.28 4.41
CA SER A 118 -3.41 6.15 5.11
C SER A 118 -4.93 6.18 5.00
N ASP A 119 -5.50 7.36 4.77
CA ASP A 119 -6.94 7.53 4.60
C ASP A 119 -7.21 8.13 3.23
N LEU A 120 -7.28 7.28 2.23
CA LEU A 120 -7.50 7.75 0.87
C LEU A 120 -8.84 8.42 0.68
N GLY A 121 -9.82 8.05 1.49
CA GLY A 121 -11.10 8.72 1.43
C GLY A 121 -10.98 10.22 1.62
N GLY A 122 -10.03 10.66 2.46
CA GLY A 122 -9.79 12.06 2.68
C GLY A 122 -9.22 12.77 1.47
N LEU A 123 -8.50 12.06 0.61
CA LEU A 123 -7.93 12.66 -0.59
C LEU A 123 -9.00 13.15 -1.55
N ARG A 124 -10.09 12.43 -1.64
CA ARG A 124 -11.16 12.79 -2.56
C ARG A 124 -11.97 13.96 -2.07
N ALA A 125 -11.91 14.23 -0.80
CA ALA A 125 -12.67 15.33 -0.19
C ALA A 125 -12.07 16.68 -0.51
N THR A 126 -10.93 16.72 -1.12
CA THR A 126 -10.26 17.97 -1.42
C THR A 126 -10.97 18.66 -2.56
N PRO A 127 -11.57 19.77 -2.33
CA PRO A 127 -12.14 20.56 -3.42
C PRO A 127 -11.03 21.28 -4.14
#